data_76312245aa29d280355d8b25b2de9818
#
_entry.id   76312245aa29d280355d8b25b2de9818
#
_cell.length_a   1.000
_cell.length_b   1.000
_cell.length_c   1.000
_cell.angle_alpha   90.00
_cell.angle_beta   90.00
_cell.angle_gamma   90.00
#
_symmetry.space_group_name_H-M   'P 1'
#
loop_
_entity.id
_entity.type
_entity.pdbx_description
1 polymer ?
#
loop_
_entity_poly.entity_id
_entity_poly.type
_entity_poly.pdbx_seq_one_letter_code
_entity_poly.pdbx_strand_id
1 'polypeptide(L)'
;MTVLLVVAKAPVPGAVKTRLCPPATGVQAARVAAAALRDTLDAVRETPGVTPVLALAGRLADAEDAAALAAAVAGWPVLPQRGADFAARLVHAHADVADAFPGRPVLQIGMDTPQLTPARLAAAVRRLADADADAVLGRAADGGWWALGLRDPRQAVALRAVPMSTPDTGRSTWSALAERGLRTVPLPV
;
A
#
# COMPACT_ATOMS: atom_id res chain seq x y z
N MET A 1 -10.87 9.04 -11.81
CA MET A 1 -11.08 8.31 -10.54
C MET A 1 -9.78 7.61 -10.21
N THR A 2 -9.23 7.80 -9.02
CA THR A 2 -7.94 7.22 -8.57
C THR A 2 -8.14 5.79 -8.08
N VAL A 3 -7.21 4.89 -8.41
CA VAL A 3 -7.14 3.56 -7.80
C VAL A 3 -6.50 3.70 -6.42
N LEU A 4 -7.14 3.17 -5.37
CA LEU A 4 -6.57 3.08 -4.04
C LEU A 4 -6.09 1.64 -3.81
N LEU A 5 -4.77 1.46 -3.92
CA LEU A 5 -4.10 0.16 -3.90
C LEU A 5 -3.64 -0.17 -2.48
N VAL A 6 -4.24 -1.18 -1.87
CA VAL A 6 -3.76 -1.75 -0.60
C VAL A 6 -2.77 -2.87 -0.90
N VAL A 7 -1.54 -2.74 -0.42
CA VAL A 7 -0.53 -3.80 -0.51
C VAL A 7 -0.50 -4.56 0.81
N ALA A 8 -0.87 -5.83 0.77
CA ALA A 8 -1.01 -6.66 1.96
C ALA A 8 -0.38 -8.05 1.80
N LYS A 9 -0.01 -8.64 2.92
CA LYS A 9 0.32 -10.06 3.05
C LYS A 9 -0.79 -10.72 3.86
N ALA A 10 -1.25 -11.91 3.43
CA ALA A 10 -2.23 -12.67 4.18
C ALA A 10 -1.77 -12.87 5.64
N PRO A 11 -2.60 -12.53 6.64
CA PRO A 11 -2.23 -12.63 8.05
C PRO A 11 -2.17 -14.09 8.54
N VAL A 12 -1.13 -14.80 8.12
CA VAL A 12 -0.90 -16.21 8.49
C VAL A 12 0.04 -16.27 9.70
N PRO A 13 -0.25 -17.09 10.74
CA PRO A 13 0.63 -17.28 11.89
C PRO A 13 2.08 -17.61 11.47
N GLY A 14 3.04 -16.93 12.08
CA GLY A 14 4.47 -17.08 11.76
C GLY A 14 4.94 -16.41 10.47
N ALA A 15 4.02 -15.90 9.63
CA ALA A 15 4.36 -15.25 8.37
C ALA A 15 4.30 -13.71 8.42
N VAL A 16 3.59 -13.14 9.40
CA VAL A 16 3.41 -11.68 9.56
C VAL A 16 3.79 -11.24 10.97
N LYS A 17 4.22 -9.97 11.10
CA LYS A 17 4.58 -9.30 12.37
C LYS A 17 5.46 -10.17 13.30
N THR A 18 6.38 -10.92 12.72
CA THR A 18 7.28 -11.82 13.46
C THR A 18 8.16 -11.10 14.49
N ARG A 19 8.37 -9.78 14.33
CA ARG A 19 9.08 -8.94 15.31
C ARG A 19 8.32 -8.77 16.65
N LEU A 20 7.03 -9.10 16.69
CA LEU A 20 6.26 -9.13 17.93
C LEU A 20 6.49 -10.43 18.74
N CYS A 21 7.14 -11.42 18.14
CA CYS A 21 7.35 -12.75 18.72
C CYS A 21 8.82 -12.94 19.15
N PRO A 22 9.15 -13.05 20.45
CA PRO A 22 8.31 -12.89 21.63
C PRO A 22 8.02 -11.40 21.96
N PRO A 23 7.07 -11.08 22.86
CA PRO A 23 6.31 -12.00 23.72
C PRO A 23 5.03 -12.58 23.06
N ALA A 24 4.57 -12.03 21.93
CA ALA A 24 3.38 -12.55 21.27
C ALA A 24 3.65 -13.91 20.62
N THR A 25 2.63 -14.77 20.58
CA THR A 25 2.65 -15.98 19.76
C THR A 25 2.44 -15.61 18.27
N GLY A 26 2.81 -16.50 17.34
CA GLY A 26 2.55 -16.30 15.91
C GLY A 26 1.06 -16.07 15.60
N VAL A 27 0.16 -16.76 16.32
CA VAL A 27 -1.29 -16.58 16.19
C VAL A 27 -1.71 -15.18 16.65
N GLN A 28 -1.23 -14.73 17.81
CA GLN A 28 -1.53 -13.38 18.30
C GLN A 28 -1.02 -12.31 17.34
N ALA A 29 0.19 -12.46 16.83
CA ALA A 29 0.77 -11.55 15.84
C ALA A 29 -0.07 -11.51 14.54
N ALA A 30 -0.54 -12.66 14.05
CA ALA A 30 -1.40 -12.75 12.87
C ALA A 30 -2.78 -12.11 13.12
N ARG A 31 -3.37 -12.26 14.31
CA ARG A 31 -4.63 -11.59 14.69
C ARG A 31 -4.49 -10.07 14.71
N VAL A 32 -3.38 -9.55 15.24
CA VAL A 32 -3.07 -8.11 15.18
C VAL A 32 -2.95 -7.63 13.73
N ALA A 33 -2.29 -8.41 12.88
CA ALA A 33 -2.17 -8.08 11.46
C ALA A 33 -3.52 -8.13 10.72
N ALA A 34 -4.38 -9.11 11.05
CA ALA A 34 -5.73 -9.23 10.48
C ALA A 34 -6.62 -8.04 10.89
N ALA A 35 -6.57 -7.63 12.16
CA ALA A 35 -7.30 -6.46 12.64
C ALA A 35 -6.85 -5.18 11.93
N ALA A 36 -5.52 -4.94 11.84
CA ALA A 36 -4.97 -3.77 11.16
C ALA A 36 -5.33 -3.74 9.67
N LEU A 37 -5.30 -4.90 9.00
CA LEU A 37 -5.73 -5.00 7.61
C LEU A 37 -7.22 -4.66 7.49
N ARG A 38 -8.07 -5.17 8.36
CA ARG A 38 -9.51 -4.90 8.32
C ARG A 38 -9.81 -3.43 8.50
N ASP A 39 -9.19 -2.77 9.49
CA ASP A 39 -9.34 -1.32 9.69
C ASP A 39 -8.90 -0.53 8.44
N THR A 40 -7.80 -0.96 7.79
CA THR A 40 -7.34 -0.37 6.54
C THR A 40 -8.35 -0.55 5.40
N LEU A 41 -8.91 -1.75 5.24
CA LEU A 41 -9.90 -2.05 4.19
C LEU A 41 -11.19 -1.25 4.41
N ASP A 42 -11.63 -1.09 5.65
CA ASP A 42 -12.81 -0.29 6.00
C ASP A 42 -12.58 1.20 5.69
N ALA A 43 -11.43 1.76 6.07
CA ALA A 43 -11.07 3.14 5.71
C ALA A 43 -11.04 3.37 4.19
N VAL A 44 -10.52 2.40 3.43
CA VAL A 44 -10.52 2.47 1.96
C VAL A 44 -11.92 2.41 1.39
N ARG A 45 -12.77 1.52 1.89
CA ARG A 45 -14.17 1.37 1.45
C ARG A 45 -14.96 2.65 1.67
N GLU A 46 -14.73 3.33 2.78
CA GLU A 46 -15.40 4.57 3.13
C GLU A 46 -14.82 5.81 2.43
N THR A 47 -13.70 5.66 1.71
CA THR A 47 -13.08 6.78 0.99
C THR A 47 -13.85 7.06 -0.30
N PRO A 48 -14.44 8.26 -0.47
CA PRO A 48 -15.25 8.56 -1.64
C PRO A 48 -14.39 8.74 -2.91
N GLY A 49 -14.96 8.37 -4.06
CA GLY A 49 -14.36 8.68 -5.37
C GLY A 49 -13.13 7.87 -5.73
N VAL A 50 -12.89 6.73 -5.08
CA VAL A 50 -11.78 5.83 -5.38
C VAL A 50 -12.26 4.48 -5.93
N THR A 51 -11.37 3.77 -6.61
CA THR A 51 -11.56 2.37 -6.97
C THR A 51 -10.63 1.55 -6.08
N PRO A 52 -11.15 0.76 -5.12
CA PRO A 52 -10.33 -0.04 -4.24
C PRO A 52 -9.76 -1.26 -4.98
N VAL A 53 -8.49 -1.57 -4.71
CA VAL A 53 -7.78 -2.75 -5.24
C VAL A 53 -6.90 -3.32 -4.14
N LEU A 54 -6.87 -4.63 -3.99
CA LEU A 54 -5.98 -5.33 -3.07
C LEU A 54 -4.86 -6.05 -3.83
N ALA A 55 -3.60 -5.70 -3.60
CA ALA A 55 -2.45 -6.51 -4.01
C ALA A 55 -2.06 -7.43 -2.85
N LEU A 56 -2.26 -8.73 -3.00
CA LEU A 56 -2.15 -9.71 -1.92
C LEU A 56 -0.99 -10.68 -2.15
N ALA A 57 -0.15 -10.85 -1.12
CA ALA A 57 0.80 -11.96 -1.01
C ALA A 57 0.21 -13.06 -0.13
N GLY A 58 0.15 -14.29 -0.63
CA GLY A 58 -0.51 -15.42 0.03
C GLY A 58 -2.00 -15.51 -0.31
N ARG A 59 -2.77 -16.25 0.50
CA ARG A 59 -4.20 -16.50 0.28
C ARG A 59 -4.99 -16.07 1.51
N LEU A 60 -6.09 -15.35 1.32
CA LEU A 60 -6.97 -14.96 2.45
C LEU A 60 -7.58 -16.18 3.16
N ALA A 61 -7.80 -17.28 2.43
CA ALA A 61 -8.32 -18.51 3.02
C ALA A 61 -7.41 -19.13 4.11
N ASP A 62 -6.12 -18.80 4.08
CA ASP A 62 -5.13 -19.30 5.05
C ASP A 62 -4.89 -18.31 6.21
N ALA A 63 -5.56 -17.16 6.20
CA ALA A 63 -5.36 -16.07 7.15
C ALA A 63 -6.16 -16.28 8.46
N GLU A 64 -5.68 -15.66 9.53
CA GLU A 64 -6.55 -15.37 10.70
C GLU A 64 -7.69 -14.46 10.24
N ASP A 65 -8.89 -14.68 10.77
CA ASP A 65 -10.12 -13.97 10.37
C ASP A 65 -10.45 -14.05 8.87
N ALA A 66 -10.11 -15.17 8.21
CA ALA A 66 -10.25 -15.36 6.76
C ALA A 66 -11.65 -14.97 6.23
N ALA A 67 -12.72 -15.36 6.91
CA ALA A 67 -14.09 -15.06 6.49
C ALA A 67 -14.39 -13.55 6.55
N ALA A 68 -13.96 -12.86 7.60
CA ALA A 68 -14.16 -11.42 7.75
C ALA A 68 -13.34 -10.63 6.71
N LEU A 69 -12.09 -11.04 6.46
CA LEU A 69 -11.26 -10.43 5.44
C LEU A 69 -11.82 -10.65 4.03
N ALA A 70 -12.30 -11.86 3.71
CA ALA A 70 -12.95 -12.15 2.43
C ALA A 70 -14.21 -11.30 2.22
N ALA A 71 -15.03 -11.14 3.26
CA ALA A 71 -16.20 -10.25 3.22
C ALA A 71 -15.79 -8.78 3.04
N ALA A 72 -14.70 -8.35 3.70
CA ALA A 72 -14.19 -6.99 3.59
C ALA A 72 -13.75 -6.61 2.17
N VAL A 73 -13.24 -7.55 1.38
CA VAL A 73 -12.81 -7.31 -0.01
C VAL A 73 -13.81 -7.81 -1.04
N ALA A 74 -15.03 -8.16 -0.64
CA ALA A 74 -16.04 -8.62 -1.56
C ALA A 74 -16.28 -7.58 -2.68
N GLY A 75 -16.16 -8.03 -3.94
CA GLY A 75 -16.29 -7.16 -5.11
C GLY A 75 -15.06 -6.32 -5.46
N TRP A 76 -13.97 -6.40 -4.69
CA TRP A 76 -12.71 -5.73 -5.05
C TRP A 76 -11.88 -6.59 -6.01
N PRO A 77 -11.19 -6.00 -6.98
CA PRO A 77 -10.12 -6.68 -7.68
C PRO A 77 -9.01 -7.06 -6.71
N VAL A 78 -8.65 -8.35 -6.69
CA VAL A 78 -7.52 -8.87 -5.91
C VAL A 78 -6.42 -9.32 -6.86
N LEU A 79 -5.27 -8.67 -6.79
CA LEU A 79 -4.12 -8.92 -7.64
C LEU A 79 -3.06 -9.71 -6.85
N PRO A 80 -2.53 -10.83 -7.36
CA PRO A 80 -1.47 -11.55 -6.68
C PRO A 80 -0.16 -10.74 -6.74
N GLN A 81 0.51 -10.59 -5.59
CA GLN A 81 1.85 -10.01 -5.59
C GLN A 81 2.86 -10.99 -6.21
N ARG A 82 3.74 -10.47 -7.06
CA ARG A 82 4.82 -11.22 -7.71
C ARG A 82 6.11 -10.41 -7.73
N GLY A 83 7.23 -11.07 -7.55
CA GLY A 83 8.56 -10.45 -7.48
C GLY A 83 9.44 -11.11 -6.43
N ALA A 84 10.75 -11.10 -6.67
CA ALA A 84 11.76 -11.74 -5.82
C ALA A 84 11.92 -11.03 -4.47
N ASP A 85 11.74 -9.71 -4.45
CA ASP A 85 11.86 -8.86 -3.27
C ASP A 85 10.66 -7.91 -3.14
N PHE A 86 10.64 -7.13 -2.08
CA PHE A 86 9.52 -6.23 -1.81
C PHE A 86 9.42 -5.09 -2.82
N ALA A 87 10.55 -4.51 -3.26
CA ALA A 87 10.57 -3.47 -4.28
C ALA A 87 9.97 -3.98 -5.60
N ALA A 88 10.41 -5.16 -6.07
CA ALA A 88 9.87 -5.79 -7.26
C ALA A 88 8.37 -6.07 -7.16
N ARG A 89 7.87 -6.49 -5.97
CA ARG A 89 6.43 -6.71 -5.75
C ARG A 89 5.63 -5.42 -5.89
N LEU A 90 6.12 -4.31 -5.35
CA LEU A 90 5.48 -3.01 -5.50
C LEU A 90 5.43 -2.56 -6.96
N VAL A 91 6.56 -2.68 -7.67
CA VAL A 91 6.63 -2.35 -9.09
C VAL A 91 5.63 -3.16 -9.91
N HIS A 92 5.55 -4.47 -9.68
CA HIS A 92 4.60 -5.33 -10.40
C HIS A 92 3.15 -5.01 -10.02
N ALA A 93 2.85 -4.75 -8.74
CA ALA A 93 1.50 -4.39 -8.31
C ALA A 93 1.01 -3.10 -9.01
N HIS A 94 1.88 -2.09 -9.13
CA HIS A 94 1.56 -0.87 -9.86
C HIS A 94 1.40 -1.11 -11.38
N ALA A 95 2.23 -1.97 -11.98
CA ALA A 95 2.12 -2.33 -13.39
C ALA A 95 0.79 -3.07 -13.66
N ASP A 96 0.42 -4.02 -12.81
CA ASP A 96 -0.84 -4.77 -12.91
C ASP A 96 -2.05 -3.84 -12.79
N VAL A 97 -1.98 -2.84 -11.90
CA VAL A 97 -3.03 -1.80 -11.81
C VAL A 97 -3.06 -0.94 -13.06
N ALA A 98 -1.90 -0.56 -13.62
CA ALA A 98 -1.84 0.23 -14.86
C ALA A 98 -2.47 -0.51 -16.06
N ASP A 99 -2.33 -1.83 -16.09
CA ASP A 99 -2.90 -2.68 -17.13
C ASP A 99 -4.41 -2.90 -16.92
N ALA A 100 -4.84 -3.12 -15.67
CA ALA A 100 -6.25 -3.31 -15.33
C ALA A 100 -7.08 -2.01 -15.39
N PHE A 101 -6.45 -0.86 -15.15
CA PHE A 101 -7.10 0.45 -15.08
C PHE A 101 -6.32 1.51 -15.89
N PRO A 102 -6.30 1.42 -17.22
CA PRO A 102 -5.50 2.32 -18.08
C PRO A 102 -5.79 3.80 -17.81
N GLY A 103 -4.73 4.62 -17.72
CA GLY A 103 -4.82 6.05 -17.55
C GLY A 103 -5.28 6.53 -16.17
N ARG A 104 -5.41 5.64 -15.17
CA ARG A 104 -5.79 6.03 -13.81
C ARG A 104 -4.58 6.20 -12.91
N PRO A 105 -4.53 7.29 -12.12
CA PRO A 105 -3.56 7.41 -11.06
C PRO A 105 -3.79 6.40 -9.95
N VAL A 106 -2.72 6.06 -9.23
CA VAL A 106 -2.74 5.13 -8.10
C VAL A 106 -2.27 5.82 -6.84
N LEU A 107 -2.99 5.65 -5.74
CA LEU A 107 -2.51 5.90 -4.38
C LEU A 107 -2.32 4.54 -3.69
N GLN A 108 -1.07 4.17 -3.41
CA GLN A 108 -0.73 2.94 -2.69
C GLN A 108 -0.59 3.22 -1.21
N ILE A 109 -1.12 2.31 -0.38
CA ILE A 109 -0.91 2.24 1.07
C ILE A 109 -0.56 0.81 1.49
N GLY A 110 0.04 0.66 2.67
CA GLY A 110 0.26 -0.64 3.30
C GLY A 110 -0.94 -1.11 4.14
N MET A 111 -0.84 -2.32 4.67
CA MET A 111 -1.84 -2.94 5.55
C MET A 111 -1.66 -2.61 7.05
N ASP A 112 -0.64 -1.84 7.39
CA ASP A 112 -0.13 -1.71 8.76
C ASP A 112 -0.36 -0.34 9.38
N THR A 113 -1.19 0.50 8.78
CA THR A 113 -1.44 1.88 9.21
C THR A 113 -2.92 2.07 9.61
N PRO A 114 -3.39 1.42 10.69
CA PRO A 114 -4.80 1.44 11.08
C PRO A 114 -5.32 2.85 11.48
N GLN A 115 -4.43 3.80 11.72
CA GLN A 115 -4.77 5.21 11.97
C GLN A 115 -5.13 6.01 10.71
N LEU A 116 -5.08 5.41 9.52
CA LEU A 116 -5.54 6.06 8.30
C LEU A 116 -7.06 6.18 8.32
N THR A 117 -7.54 7.39 8.07
CA THR A 117 -8.97 7.69 7.99
C THR A 117 -9.39 7.93 6.54
N PRO A 118 -10.68 7.72 6.20
CA PRO A 118 -11.22 8.07 4.88
C PRO A 118 -10.91 9.50 4.47
N ALA A 119 -11.00 10.45 5.42
CA ALA A 119 -10.71 11.87 5.19
C ALA A 119 -9.24 12.09 4.78
N ARG A 120 -8.29 11.41 5.45
CA ARG A 120 -6.86 11.47 5.15
C ARG A 120 -6.55 10.88 3.77
N LEU A 121 -7.13 9.74 3.46
CA LEU A 121 -7.02 9.10 2.15
C LEU A 121 -7.58 9.98 1.03
N ALA A 122 -8.77 10.54 1.22
CA ALA A 122 -9.38 11.47 0.27
C ALA A 122 -8.52 12.72 0.06
N ALA A 123 -7.89 13.26 1.11
CA ALA A 123 -6.98 14.40 0.99
C ALA A 123 -5.74 14.04 0.15
N ALA A 124 -5.15 12.86 0.36
CA ALA A 124 -4.01 12.38 -0.43
C ALA A 124 -4.38 12.18 -1.91
N VAL A 125 -5.57 11.62 -2.18
CA VAL A 125 -6.11 11.47 -3.54
C VAL A 125 -6.29 12.82 -4.23
N ARG A 126 -6.86 13.82 -3.53
CA ARG A 126 -7.00 15.18 -4.08
C ARG A 126 -5.61 15.79 -4.38
N ARG A 127 -4.66 15.65 -3.46
CA ARG A 127 -3.30 16.20 -3.67
C ARG A 127 -2.60 15.58 -4.88
N LEU A 128 -2.81 14.29 -5.15
CA LEU A 128 -2.31 13.64 -6.35
C LEU A 128 -2.97 14.16 -7.64
N ALA A 129 -4.19 14.67 -7.55
CA ALA A 129 -4.93 15.20 -8.71
C ALA A 129 -4.49 16.63 -9.09
N ASP A 130 -3.79 17.35 -8.20
CA ASP A 130 -3.33 18.72 -8.47
C ASP A 130 -2.31 18.75 -9.63
N ALA A 131 -2.39 19.77 -10.45
CA ALA A 131 -1.62 19.88 -11.71
C ALA A 131 -0.10 19.94 -11.50
N ASP A 132 0.36 20.33 -10.30
CA ASP A 132 1.77 20.43 -9.92
C ASP A 132 2.38 19.12 -9.39
N ALA A 133 1.59 18.04 -9.25
CA ALA A 133 2.03 16.77 -8.72
C ALA A 133 2.04 15.66 -9.78
N ASP A 134 3.19 15.04 -10.03
CA ASP A 134 3.31 13.78 -10.77
C ASP A 134 3.32 12.59 -9.80
N ALA A 135 3.79 12.83 -8.57
CA ALA A 135 3.79 11.88 -7.47
C ALA A 135 3.49 12.58 -6.14
N VAL A 136 2.96 11.83 -5.18
CA VAL A 136 2.85 12.26 -3.77
C VAL A 136 3.47 11.20 -2.86
N LEU A 137 4.15 11.62 -1.79
CA LEU A 137 4.79 10.71 -0.84
C LEU A 137 4.47 11.13 0.59
N GLY A 138 3.82 10.24 1.33
CA GLY A 138 3.56 10.38 2.77
C GLY A 138 4.66 9.72 3.57
N ARG A 139 5.63 10.49 4.09
CA ARG A 139 6.73 9.93 4.88
C ARG A 139 6.24 9.49 6.25
N ALA A 140 6.83 8.43 6.76
CA ALA A 140 6.57 7.89 8.10
C ALA A 140 7.72 8.22 9.06
N ALA A 141 7.41 8.25 10.36
CA ALA A 141 8.39 8.61 11.40
C ALA A 141 9.55 7.62 11.52
N ASP A 142 9.37 6.37 11.08
CA ASP A 142 10.39 5.32 11.05
C ASP A 142 11.37 5.44 9.87
N GLY A 143 11.22 6.49 9.04
CA GLY A 143 12.03 6.72 7.85
C GLY A 143 11.49 6.04 6.57
N GLY A 144 10.43 5.25 6.68
CA GLY A 144 9.67 4.72 5.55
C GLY A 144 8.65 5.72 4.99
N TRP A 145 7.58 5.20 4.42
CA TRP A 145 6.43 5.97 3.94
C TRP A 145 5.14 5.18 4.15
N TRP A 146 4.04 5.89 4.44
CA TRP A 146 2.72 5.31 4.61
C TRP A 146 1.88 5.33 3.33
N ALA A 147 2.20 6.24 2.38
CA ALA A 147 1.54 6.32 1.09
C ALA A 147 2.51 6.74 -0.02
N LEU A 148 2.32 6.15 -1.20
CA LEU A 148 2.94 6.55 -2.45
C LEU A 148 1.82 6.73 -3.50
N GLY A 149 1.64 7.95 -3.99
CA GLY A 149 0.74 8.23 -5.10
C GLY A 149 1.54 8.50 -6.38
N LEU A 150 1.09 7.93 -7.48
CA LEU A 150 1.67 8.12 -8.81
C LEU A 150 0.57 8.45 -9.82
N ARG A 151 0.74 9.53 -10.58
CA ARG A 151 -0.15 9.88 -11.67
C ARG A 151 -0.11 8.85 -12.80
N ASP A 152 1.08 8.37 -13.14
CA ASP A 152 1.31 7.19 -13.96
C ASP A 152 1.88 6.06 -13.10
N PRO A 153 1.10 5.00 -12.84
CA PRO A 153 1.54 3.88 -12.00
C PRO A 153 2.82 3.20 -12.52
N ARG A 154 3.12 3.25 -13.81
CA ARG A 154 4.32 2.65 -14.38
C ARG A 154 5.62 3.31 -13.89
N GLN A 155 5.53 4.54 -13.36
CA GLN A 155 6.67 5.22 -12.74
C GLN A 155 7.12 4.54 -11.42
N ALA A 156 6.35 3.61 -10.88
CA ALA A 156 6.78 2.77 -9.75
C ALA A 156 8.06 1.97 -10.04
N VAL A 157 8.48 1.86 -11.30
CA VAL A 157 9.77 1.27 -11.67
C VAL A 157 10.95 1.96 -10.96
N ALA A 158 10.81 3.22 -10.53
CA ALA A 158 11.78 3.92 -9.68
C ALA A 158 12.11 3.15 -8.39
N LEU A 159 11.15 2.40 -7.84
CA LEU A 159 11.34 1.66 -6.60
C LEU A 159 12.35 0.50 -6.71
N ARG A 160 12.70 0.05 -7.90
CA ARG A 160 13.66 -1.07 -8.10
C ARG A 160 15.02 -0.81 -7.47
N ALA A 161 15.46 0.45 -7.43
CA ALA A 161 16.73 0.85 -6.88
C ALA A 161 16.64 1.27 -5.40
N VAL A 162 15.44 1.26 -4.81
CA VAL A 162 15.22 1.76 -3.44
C VAL A 162 15.40 0.63 -2.43
N PRO A 163 16.30 0.79 -1.44
CA PRO A 163 16.41 -0.13 -0.30
C PRO A 163 15.12 -0.05 0.52
N MET A 164 14.39 -1.17 0.57
CA MET A 164 13.14 -1.26 1.32
C MET A 164 13.37 -1.67 2.78
N SER A 165 12.44 -1.28 3.66
CA SER A 165 12.45 -1.62 5.09
C SER A 165 13.70 -1.10 5.83
N THR A 166 14.20 0.05 5.43
CA THR A 166 15.30 0.77 6.09
C THR A 166 14.85 2.16 6.56
N PRO A 167 15.56 2.78 7.51
CA PRO A 167 15.26 4.16 7.93
C PRO A 167 15.39 5.20 6.82
N ASP A 168 16.03 4.84 5.70
CA ASP A 168 16.25 5.72 4.56
C ASP A 168 15.28 5.48 3.41
N THR A 169 14.38 4.50 3.51
CA THR A 169 13.48 4.11 2.42
C THR A 169 12.69 5.30 1.87
N GLY A 170 12.14 6.16 2.73
CA GLY A 170 11.36 7.32 2.31
C GLY A 170 12.21 8.36 1.57
N ARG A 171 13.42 8.62 2.06
CA ARG A 171 14.37 9.54 1.41
C ARG A 171 14.82 9.00 0.05
N SER A 172 15.19 7.71 0.01
CA SER A 172 15.63 7.05 -1.22
C SER A 172 14.51 6.98 -2.27
N THR A 173 13.26 6.75 -1.84
CA THR A 173 12.10 6.80 -2.72
C THR A 173 11.92 8.19 -3.32
N TRP A 174 12.01 9.24 -2.51
CA TRP A 174 11.93 10.62 -2.98
C TRP A 174 13.00 10.92 -4.05
N SER A 175 14.26 10.56 -3.77
CA SER A 175 15.38 10.76 -4.70
C SER A 175 15.17 10.00 -6.02
N ALA A 176 14.75 8.73 -5.94
CA ALA A 176 14.52 7.90 -7.13
C ALA A 176 13.38 8.44 -8.03
N LEU A 177 12.35 9.04 -7.43
CA LEU A 177 11.28 9.72 -8.18
C LEU A 177 11.80 11.01 -8.84
N ALA A 178 12.59 11.80 -8.11
CA ALA A 178 13.19 13.04 -8.63
C ALA A 178 14.18 12.77 -9.77
N GLU A 179 15.00 11.73 -9.69
CA GLU A 179 15.90 11.28 -10.76
C GLU A 179 15.17 10.95 -12.07
N ARG A 180 13.89 10.58 -11.98
CA ARG A 180 13.02 10.35 -13.13
C ARG A 180 12.30 11.62 -13.60
N GLY A 181 12.62 12.76 -13.01
CA GLY A 181 12.01 14.05 -13.36
C GLY A 181 10.59 14.24 -12.83
N LEU A 182 10.14 13.41 -11.86
CA LEU A 182 8.79 13.51 -11.30
C LEU A 182 8.73 14.61 -10.24
N ARG A 183 7.75 15.50 -10.38
CA ARG A 183 7.42 16.50 -9.35
C ARG A 183 6.71 15.79 -8.21
N THR A 184 7.48 15.45 -7.18
CA THR A 184 6.97 14.76 -6.00
C THR A 184 6.56 15.77 -4.92
N VAL A 185 5.37 15.63 -4.39
CA VAL A 185 4.83 16.52 -3.36
C VAL A 185 4.63 15.75 -2.05
N PRO A 186 5.02 16.33 -0.90
CA PRO A 186 4.84 15.65 0.39
C PRO A 186 3.36 15.60 0.79
N LEU A 187 2.96 14.48 1.38
CA LEU A 187 1.72 14.38 2.14
C LEU A 187 2.02 14.65 3.64
N PRO A 188 1.05 15.16 4.38
CA PRO A 188 1.20 15.31 5.84
C PRO A 188 1.51 13.98 6.53
N VAL A 189 2.34 14.05 7.59
CA VAL A 189 2.69 12.91 8.44
C VAL A 189 1.47 12.44 9.24
#